data_bc5575df700157effaf1ebb1a164fda6
#
_entry.id   bc5575df700157effaf1ebb1a164fda6
#
_cell.length_a   1.000
_cell.length_b   1.000
_cell.length_c   1.000
_cell.angle_alpha   90.00
_cell.angle_beta   90.00
_cell.angle_gamma   90.00
#
_symmetry.space_group_name_H-M   'P 1'
#
loop_
_entity.id
_entity.type
_entity.pdbx_description
1 polymer ?
#
loop_
_entity_poly.entity_id
_entity_poly.type
_entity_poly.pdbx_seq_one_letter_code
_entity_poly.pdbx_strand_id
1 'polypeptide(L)'
;YLNLLVTHSNGSYSIASSSIGSSSSIVIDSIGSNLDSFLKFVGTTDVDNIGTSQSGTASTALTLNGASVTTTDSDGLVDAETRGSAGNFTIDGDQSSAASSSLNSFITIASSNNLSAVTFTITGTDIDGTSQQETIVGPSAGATVTGTKIFKTVTQIASGAAASAVNVGTKSAFVDLAGKR
;
A
#
# COMPACT_ATOMS: atom_id res chain seq x y z
N TYR A 1 23.78 12.24 30.49
CA TYR A 1 22.88 13.39 30.40
C TYR A 1 22.09 13.27 29.12
N LEU A 2 20.78 13.22 29.24
CA LEU A 2 19.86 13.22 28.10
C LEU A 2 19.70 14.68 27.65
N ASN A 3 20.28 15.07 26.54
CA ASN A 3 20.00 16.35 25.92
C ASN A 3 18.74 16.20 25.07
N LEU A 4 17.62 16.58 25.64
CA LEU A 4 16.36 16.65 24.94
C LEU A 4 16.24 18.06 24.35
N LEU A 5 16.11 18.15 23.04
CA LEU A 5 15.83 19.42 22.36
C LEU A 5 14.32 19.58 22.26
N VAL A 6 13.80 20.59 22.95
CA VAL A 6 12.40 21.00 22.84
C VAL A 6 12.35 22.30 22.07
N THR A 7 11.67 22.30 20.95
CA THR A 7 11.46 23.50 20.14
C THR A 7 9.97 23.82 20.04
N HIS A 8 9.65 25.10 19.99
CA HIS A 8 8.28 25.58 19.80
C HIS A 8 8.24 26.48 18.57
N SER A 9 7.33 26.17 17.64
CA SER A 9 7.11 26.99 16.45
C SER A 9 5.63 26.86 16.02
N ASN A 10 5.02 28.00 15.71
CA ASN A 10 3.64 28.07 15.22
C ASN A 10 2.61 27.33 16.08
N GLY A 11 2.74 27.40 17.41
CA GLY A 11 1.82 26.74 18.34
C GLY A 11 2.07 25.23 18.52
N SER A 12 3.11 24.67 17.92
CA SER A 12 3.49 23.27 18.05
C SER A 12 4.79 23.12 18.83
N TYR A 13 4.86 22.11 19.68
CA TYR A 13 6.08 21.69 20.36
C TYR A 13 6.67 20.48 19.64
N SER A 14 7.97 20.53 19.39
CA SER A 14 8.73 19.39 18.89
C SER A 14 9.73 18.97 19.94
N ILE A 15 9.78 17.67 20.19
CA ILE A 15 10.73 17.05 21.12
C ILE A 15 11.62 16.11 20.30
N ALA A 16 12.91 16.34 20.33
CA ALA A 16 13.87 15.53 19.58
C ALA A 16 14.99 15.03 20.50
N SER A 17 15.48 13.84 20.22
CA SER A 17 16.71 13.33 20.82
C SER A 17 17.89 14.05 20.18
N SER A 18 18.87 14.41 20.97
CA SER A 18 20.14 15.00 20.49
C SER A 18 21.06 13.95 19.86
N SER A 19 20.79 12.66 20.04
CA SER A 19 21.56 11.58 19.41
C SER A 19 20.80 11.04 18.21
N ILE A 20 21.55 10.71 17.17
CA ILE A 20 21.06 10.09 15.94
C ILE A 20 21.65 8.68 15.83
N GLY A 21 20.83 7.71 15.48
CA GLY A 21 21.25 6.32 15.28
C GLY A 21 20.26 5.32 15.86
N SER A 22 20.55 4.05 15.64
CA SER A 22 19.70 2.93 16.09
C SER A 22 19.54 2.80 17.61
N SER A 23 20.36 3.52 18.37
CA SER A 23 20.28 3.56 19.85
C SER A 23 19.59 4.82 20.37
N SER A 24 19.10 5.68 19.48
CA SER A 24 18.39 6.90 19.85
C SER A 24 16.94 6.56 20.13
N SER A 25 16.47 6.81 21.33
CA SER A 25 15.08 6.62 21.70
C SER A 25 14.59 7.73 22.61
N ILE A 26 13.33 8.11 22.49
CA ILE A 26 12.61 8.94 23.42
C ILE A 26 11.52 8.07 24.01
N VAL A 27 11.60 7.79 25.28
CA VAL A 27 10.55 7.04 26.00
C VAL A 27 9.75 8.05 26.79
N ILE A 28 8.46 8.12 26.52
CA ILE A 28 7.51 8.88 27.31
C ILE A 28 6.81 7.88 28.23
N ASP A 29 7.19 7.89 29.49
CA ASP A 29 6.56 7.05 30.49
C ASP A 29 5.28 7.71 30.99
N SER A 30 4.15 7.14 30.66
CA SER A 30 2.83 7.62 31.06
C SER A 30 2.40 7.16 32.45
N ILE A 31 3.21 6.37 33.14
CA ILE A 31 2.87 5.85 34.48
C ILE A 31 2.93 7.01 35.50
N GLY A 32 1.78 7.60 35.74
CA GLY A 32 1.60 8.62 36.77
C GLY A 32 1.91 10.06 36.34
N SER A 33 2.16 10.30 35.06
CA SER A 33 2.32 11.65 34.55
C SER A 33 1.10 12.06 33.71
N ASN A 34 0.59 13.25 33.92
CA ASN A 34 -0.43 13.84 33.06
C ASN A 34 0.19 14.43 31.77
N LEU A 35 1.39 14.00 31.39
CA LEU A 35 2.13 14.57 30.28
C LEU A 35 1.46 14.23 28.93
N ASP A 36 0.93 13.05 28.82
CA ASP A 36 0.13 12.59 27.69
C ASP A 36 -1.16 13.43 27.55
N SER A 37 -1.83 13.69 28.66
CA SER A 37 -3.02 14.54 28.70
C SER A 37 -2.71 16.01 28.41
N PHE A 38 -1.57 16.48 28.91
CA PHE A 38 -1.13 17.87 28.72
C PHE A 38 -0.64 18.14 27.31
N LEU A 39 0.14 17.21 26.73
CA LEU A 39 0.68 17.35 25.38
C LEU A 39 -0.32 16.89 24.31
N LYS A 40 -1.47 16.36 24.73
CA LYS A 40 -2.50 15.84 23.81
C LYS A 40 -1.90 14.93 22.73
N PHE A 41 -1.13 13.96 23.13
CA PHE A 41 -0.83 12.84 22.25
C PHE A 41 -2.14 12.06 22.03
N VAL A 42 -2.96 12.59 21.15
CA VAL A 42 -4.26 12.00 20.82
C VAL A 42 -4.03 10.96 19.74
N GLY A 43 -4.08 9.74 20.15
CA GLY A 43 -4.08 8.64 19.24
C GLY A 43 -3.28 7.49 19.82
N THR A 44 -3.96 6.49 20.23
CA THR A 44 -3.42 5.21 20.71
C THR A 44 -2.76 4.39 19.60
N THR A 45 -2.51 4.98 18.46
CA THR A 45 -1.78 4.41 17.35
C THR A 45 -0.54 5.25 17.11
N ASP A 46 0.35 5.09 17.96
CA ASP A 46 1.71 4.85 17.75
C ASP A 46 2.40 5.75 16.71
N VAL A 47 2.61 6.99 17.12
CA VAL A 47 3.58 7.87 16.45
C VAL A 47 5.00 7.67 16.98
N ASP A 48 5.18 6.79 17.92
CA ASP A 48 6.44 6.53 18.62
C ASP A 48 7.34 5.55 17.87
N ASN A 49 6.90 5.12 16.70
CA ASN A 49 7.64 4.13 15.96
C ASN A 49 8.54 4.65 14.86
N ILE A 50 8.85 5.94 14.92
CA ILE A 50 9.92 6.47 14.09
C ILE A 50 11.25 6.06 14.71
N GLY A 51 11.72 4.88 14.34
CA GLY A 51 13.07 4.44 14.65
C GLY A 51 13.23 3.16 15.46
N THR A 52 12.18 2.48 15.86
CA THR A 52 12.30 1.12 16.36
C THR A 52 12.10 0.14 15.21
N SER A 53 13.10 -0.70 14.97
CA SER A 53 12.91 -1.88 14.13
C SER A 53 11.85 -2.75 14.79
N GLN A 54 10.64 -2.70 14.28
CA GLN A 54 9.62 -3.66 14.63
C GLN A 54 10.04 -5.02 14.07
N SER A 55 10.65 -5.82 14.92
CA SER A 55 10.63 -7.27 14.75
C SER A 55 9.25 -7.75 15.16
N GLY A 56 8.30 -7.65 14.29
CA GLY A 56 6.95 -8.05 14.61
C GLY A 56 6.14 -8.25 13.36
N THR A 57 5.21 -9.16 13.45
CA THR A 57 4.15 -9.50 12.51
C THR A 57 3.88 -8.37 11.53
N ALA A 58 3.95 -8.69 10.25
CA ALA A 58 3.74 -7.74 9.17
C ALA A 58 2.54 -6.83 9.47
N SER A 59 2.80 -5.54 9.60
CA SER A 59 1.73 -4.56 9.63
C SER A 59 1.05 -4.59 8.27
N THR A 60 -0.21 -4.88 8.26
CA THR A 60 -0.98 -5.06 7.03
C THR A 60 -1.36 -3.73 6.37
N ALA A 61 -1.06 -2.60 6.98
CA ALA A 61 -1.30 -1.29 6.37
C ALA A 61 -0.38 -0.21 6.92
N LEU A 62 0.17 0.60 6.04
CA LEU A 62 0.80 1.88 6.37
C LEU A 62 -0.20 2.99 6.05
N THR A 63 -0.58 3.77 7.05
CA THR A 63 -1.47 4.92 6.84
C THR A 63 -0.62 6.18 6.75
N LEU A 64 -0.57 6.79 5.58
CA LEU A 64 0.05 8.09 5.34
C LEU A 64 -1.06 9.12 5.10
N ASN A 65 -1.11 10.17 5.91
CA ASN A 65 -2.11 11.24 5.79
C ASN A 65 -3.58 10.75 5.75
N GLY A 66 -3.88 9.69 6.49
CA GLY A 66 -5.21 9.10 6.51
C GLY A 66 -5.56 8.21 5.31
N ALA A 67 -4.64 8.01 4.38
CA ALA A 67 -4.80 7.05 3.30
C ALA A 67 -4.26 5.68 3.73
N SER A 68 -5.10 4.68 3.70
CA SER A 68 -4.68 3.29 3.87
C SER A 68 -3.98 2.81 2.60
N VAL A 69 -2.81 2.20 2.77
CA VAL A 69 -2.10 1.56 1.65
C VAL A 69 -2.32 0.07 1.76
N THR A 70 -2.87 -0.52 0.71
CA THR A 70 -3.03 -1.98 0.66
C THR A 70 -1.68 -2.68 0.57
N THR A 71 -1.57 -3.82 1.22
CA THR A 71 -0.40 -4.70 1.11
C THR A 71 -0.29 -5.27 -0.30
N THR A 72 0.92 -5.63 -0.70
CA THR A 72 1.13 -6.38 -1.93
C THR A 72 0.46 -7.75 -1.81
N ASP A 73 -0.35 -8.08 -2.81
CA ASP A 73 -1.11 -9.32 -2.88
C ASP A 73 -1.20 -9.73 -4.36
N SER A 74 -0.84 -10.95 -4.68
CA SER A 74 -0.70 -11.40 -6.08
C SER A 74 -2.03 -11.72 -6.75
N ASP A 75 -3.07 -12.00 -5.99
CA ASP A 75 -4.40 -12.46 -6.41
C ASP A 75 -5.54 -11.72 -5.70
N GLY A 76 -5.21 -10.67 -4.98
CA GLY A 76 -6.15 -9.91 -4.16
C GLY A 76 -7.37 -9.33 -4.89
N LEU A 77 -7.34 -9.21 -6.22
CA LEU A 77 -8.46 -8.73 -7.03
C LEU A 77 -9.14 -9.86 -7.80
N VAL A 78 -8.37 -10.76 -8.42
CA VAL A 78 -8.88 -11.93 -9.19
C VAL A 78 -8.01 -13.12 -8.85
N ASP A 79 -8.63 -14.23 -8.43
CA ASP A 79 -7.96 -15.46 -8.08
C ASP A 79 -8.15 -16.53 -9.17
N ALA A 80 -7.07 -16.82 -9.88
CA ALA A 80 -6.91 -17.91 -10.86
C ALA A 80 -8.05 -18.09 -11.87
N GLU A 81 -8.69 -16.99 -12.27
CA GLU A 81 -9.82 -17.06 -13.22
C GLU A 81 -9.36 -17.41 -14.64
N THR A 82 -10.18 -18.18 -15.33
CA THR A 82 -9.98 -18.54 -16.74
C THR A 82 -11.12 -18.05 -17.60
N ARG A 83 -10.78 -17.38 -18.70
CA ARG A 83 -11.73 -16.90 -19.70
C ARG A 83 -11.41 -17.52 -21.07
N GLY A 84 -12.42 -18.15 -21.67
CA GLY A 84 -12.29 -18.75 -23.00
C GLY A 84 -12.35 -17.76 -24.16
N SER A 85 -12.65 -16.48 -23.89
CA SER A 85 -12.70 -15.38 -24.87
C SER A 85 -12.39 -14.06 -24.19
N ALA A 86 -12.23 -13.00 -24.97
CA ALA A 86 -12.16 -11.64 -24.46
C ALA A 86 -13.35 -11.33 -23.52
N GLY A 87 -13.10 -10.59 -22.45
CA GLY A 87 -14.16 -10.18 -21.51
C GLY A 87 -13.65 -9.81 -20.13
N ASN A 88 -14.59 -9.49 -19.25
CA ASN A 88 -14.32 -9.01 -17.91
C ASN A 88 -14.07 -10.17 -16.94
N PHE A 89 -13.11 -9.97 -16.05
CA PHE A 89 -12.89 -10.81 -14.88
C PHE A 89 -13.79 -10.37 -13.72
N THR A 90 -14.07 -11.32 -12.85
CA THR A 90 -14.78 -11.06 -11.60
C THR A 90 -13.78 -10.52 -10.57
N ILE A 91 -14.12 -9.39 -9.94
CA ILE A 91 -13.31 -8.83 -8.85
C ILE A 91 -13.87 -9.39 -7.55
N ASP A 92 -13.33 -10.50 -7.09
CA ASP A 92 -13.79 -11.26 -5.93
C ASP A 92 -12.67 -11.71 -4.98
N GLY A 93 -11.44 -11.31 -5.25
CA GLY A 93 -10.30 -11.56 -4.36
C GLY A 93 -10.41 -10.84 -3.02
N ASP A 94 -9.51 -11.13 -2.11
CA ASP A 94 -9.51 -10.61 -0.72
C ASP A 94 -9.47 -9.08 -0.64
N GLN A 95 -8.97 -8.40 -1.68
CA GLN A 95 -8.93 -6.95 -1.78
C GLN A 95 -10.08 -6.34 -2.58
N SER A 96 -11.10 -7.12 -2.95
CA SER A 96 -12.25 -6.63 -3.71
C SER A 96 -12.99 -5.47 -3.03
N SER A 97 -13.08 -5.49 -1.70
CA SER A 97 -13.62 -4.37 -0.92
C SER A 97 -12.76 -3.10 -1.02
N ALA A 98 -11.43 -3.24 -0.98
CA ALA A 98 -10.50 -2.13 -1.15
C ALA A 98 -10.53 -1.59 -2.59
N ALA A 99 -10.75 -2.46 -3.59
CA ALA A 99 -10.87 -2.08 -4.99
C ALA A 99 -11.99 -1.05 -5.24
N SER A 100 -13.04 -1.07 -4.42
CA SER A 100 -14.16 -0.13 -4.54
C SER A 100 -13.94 1.21 -3.86
N SER A 101 -12.89 1.38 -3.05
CA SER A 101 -12.75 2.56 -2.17
C SER A 101 -11.33 3.11 -2.00
N SER A 102 -10.34 2.27 -1.74
CA SER A 102 -9.06 2.73 -1.21
C SER A 102 -7.89 1.79 -1.51
N LEU A 103 -7.83 1.25 -2.71
CA LEU A 103 -6.77 0.32 -3.12
C LEU A 103 -5.37 0.98 -3.09
N ASN A 104 -5.24 2.16 -3.69
CA ASN A 104 -4.02 2.99 -3.73
C ASN A 104 -2.75 2.21 -4.11
N SER A 105 -2.84 1.36 -5.13
CA SER A 105 -1.79 0.41 -5.52
C SER A 105 -1.59 0.35 -7.03
N PHE A 106 -0.42 -0.11 -7.44
CA PHE A 106 -0.22 -0.61 -8.81
C PHE A 106 -0.94 -1.95 -8.97
N ILE A 107 -1.39 -2.23 -10.18
CA ILE A 107 -2.03 -3.51 -10.50
C ILE A 107 -0.98 -4.47 -11.06
N THR A 108 -1.02 -5.70 -10.61
CA THR A 108 -0.18 -6.80 -11.10
C THR A 108 -1.03 -7.84 -11.81
N ILE A 109 -0.45 -8.47 -12.84
CA ILE A 109 -1.06 -9.59 -13.55
C ILE A 109 -0.06 -10.74 -13.57
N ALA A 110 -0.47 -11.90 -13.09
CA ALA A 110 0.31 -13.11 -13.07
C ALA A 110 -0.46 -14.27 -13.72
N SER A 111 0.24 -15.20 -14.32
CA SER A 111 -0.33 -16.43 -14.84
C SER A 111 0.74 -17.51 -14.95
N SER A 112 0.36 -18.77 -14.72
CA SER A 112 1.18 -19.93 -15.06
C SER A 112 1.31 -20.16 -16.58
N ASN A 113 0.43 -19.53 -17.37
CA ASN A 113 0.42 -19.65 -18.83
C ASN A 113 1.07 -18.42 -19.49
N ASN A 114 1.50 -18.59 -20.73
CA ASN A 114 2.03 -17.48 -21.51
C ASN A 114 0.87 -16.62 -22.06
N LEU A 115 0.74 -15.41 -21.55
CA LEU A 115 -0.25 -14.42 -21.94
C LEU A 115 0.38 -13.19 -22.60
N SER A 116 1.62 -13.25 -23.05
CA SER A 116 2.35 -12.11 -23.63
C SER A 116 1.72 -11.53 -24.90
N ALA A 117 0.82 -12.26 -25.55
CA ALA A 117 0.03 -11.78 -26.69
C ALA A 117 -1.36 -11.23 -26.29
N VAL A 118 -1.70 -11.27 -24.99
CA VAL A 118 -2.99 -10.81 -24.46
C VAL A 118 -2.79 -9.45 -23.80
N THR A 119 -3.66 -8.51 -24.09
CA THR A 119 -3.71 -7.23 -23.40
C THR A 119 -4.81 -7.24 -22.35
N PHE A 120 -4.53 -6.64 -21.22
CA PHE A 120 -5.48 -6.45 -20.12
C PHE A 120 -5.77 -4.98 -19.98
N THR A 121 -7.03 -4.63 -19.87
CA THR A 121 -7.48 -3.24 -19.64
C THR A 121 -8.02 -3.13 -18.22
N ILE A 122 -7.41 -2.27 -17.44
CA ILE A 122 -7.83 -1.95 -16.09
C ILE A 122 -8.52 -0.59 -16.10
N THR A 123 -9.71 -0.52 -15.56
CA THR A 123 -10.50 0.72 -15.47
C THR A 123 -10.81 1.02 -14.01
N GLY A 124 -10.70 2.28 -13.62
CA GLY A 124 -10.96 2.72 -12.26
C GLY A 124 -10.72 4.22 -12.09
N THR A 125 -10.28 4.61 -10.91
CA THR A 125 -9.92 6.01 -10.61
C THR A 125 -8.49 6.10 -10.09
N ASP A 126 -7.87 7.25 -10.32
CA ASP A 126 -6.61 7.61 -9.70
C ASP A 126 -6.80 8.03 -8.22
N ILE A 127 -5.71 8.46 -7.57
CA ILE A 127 -5.71 8.86 -6.16
C ILE A 127 -6.61 10.06 -5.88
N ASP A 128 -6.82 10.91 -6.87
CA ASP A 128 -7.68 12.11 -6.77
C ASP A 128 -9.14 11.81 -7.11
N GLY A 129 -9.45 10.58 -7.50
CA GLY A 129 -10.79 10.14 -7.87
C GLY A 129 -11.14 10.42 -9.34
N THR A 130 -10.17 10.84 -10.16
CA THR A 130 -10.39 11.03 -11.60
C THR A 130 -10.37 9.68 -12.31
N SER A 131 -11.29 9.49 -13.26
CA SER A 131 -11.35 8.26 -14.06
C SER A 131 -10.04 8.02 -14.79
N GLN A 132 -9.51 6.81 -14.67
CA GLN A 132 -8.32 6.40 -15.42
C GLN A 132 -8.45 4.98 -15.97
N GLN A 133 -7.66 4.73 -16.99
CA GLN A 133 -7.53 3.41 -17.61
C GLN A 133 -6.06 3.11 -17.88
N GLU A 134 -5.69 1.85 -17.76
CA GLU A 134 -4.37 1.35 -18.11
C GLU A 134 -4.49 0.08 -18.93
N THR A 135 -3.65 -0.05 -19.95
CA THR A 135 -3.50 -1.29 -20.71
C THR A 135 -2.17 -1.93 -20.34
N ILE A 136 -2.24 -3.17 -19.90
CA ILE A 136 -1.08 -3.96 -19.47
C ILE A 136 -0.97 -5.17 -20.41
N VAL A 137 0.20 -5.39 -21.00
CA VAL A 137 0.50 -6.61 -21.75
C VAL A 137 0.68 -7.76 -20.75
N GLY A 138 0.05 -8.88 -21.01
CA GLY A 138 0.09 -10.02 -20.11
C GLY A 138 1.50 -10.63 -19.94
N PRO A 139 1.70 -11.42 -18.89
CA PRO A 139 2.99 -12.02 -18.56
C PRO A 139 3.35 -13.18 -19.50
N SER A 140 4.64 -13.49 -19.61
CA SER A 140 5.09 -14.82 -20.02
C SER A 140 4.76 -15.86 -18.96
N ALA A 141 4.79 -17.13 -19.31
CA ALA A 141 4.44 -18.23 -18.41
C ALA A 141 5.23 -18.17 -17.08
N GLY A 142 4.50 -18.20 -15.96
CA GLY A 142 5.05 -18.17 -14.61
C GLY A 142 5.58 -16.80 -14.17
N ALA A 143 5.41 -15.75 -15.00
CA ALA A 143 5.86 -14.41 -14.67
C ALA A 143 4.72 -13.54 -14.12
N THR A 144 5.11 -12.39 -13.57
CA THR A 144 4.21 -11.31 -13.14
C THR A 144 4.62 -10.02 -13.84
N VAL A 145 3.65 -9.29 -14.37
CA VAL A 145 3.84 -7.94 -14.88
C VAL A 145 3.15 -6.94 -13.94
N THR A 146 3.71 -5.75 -13.87
CA THR A 146 3.17 -4.67 -13.02
C THR A 146 2.83 -3.49 -13.90
N GLY A 147 1.64 -2.92 -13.71
CA GLY A 147 1.24 -1.66 -14.31
C GLY A 147 2.07 -0.48 -13.81
N THR A 148 1.88 0.66 -14.42
CA THR A 148 2.61 1.90 -14.13
C THR A 148 1.75 2.94 -13.43
N LYS A 149 0.42 2.75 -13.45
CA LYS A 149 -0.54 3.68 -12.85
C LYS A 149 -0.98 3.20 -11.46
N ILE A 150 -1.14 4.14 -10.54
CA ILE A 150 -1.70 3.87 -9.22
C ILE A 150 -3.21 4.03 -9.30
N PHE A 151 -3.93 2.99 -8.88
CA PHE A 151 -5.38 2.98 -8.82
C PHE A 151 -5.85 3.13 -7.37
N LYS A 152 -6.71 4.11 -7.14
CA LYS A 152 -7.48 4.23 -5.89
C LYS A 152 -8.66 3.27 -5.89
N THR A 153 -9.33 3.16 -7.04
CA THR A 153 -10.39 2.17 -7.24
C THR A 153 -10.15 1.41 -8.54
N VAL A 154 -10.61 0.17 -8.58
CA VAL A 154 -10.69 -0.64 -9.80
C VAL A 154 -12.12 -1.11 -9.95
N THR A 155 -12.75 -0.73 -11.05
CA THR A 155 -14.14 -1.07 -11.35
C THR A 155 -14.28 -2.15 -12.40
N GLN A 156 -13.23 -2.35 -13.21
CA GLN A 156 -13.23 -3.36 -14.26
C GLN A 156 -11.81 -3.84 -14.57
N ILE A 157 -11.71 -5.13 -14.82
CA ILE A 157 -10.51 -5.79 -15.34
C ILE A 157 -10.98 -6.63 -16.53
N ALA A 158 -10.46 -6.37 -17.72
CA ALA A 158 -10.87 -7.04 -18.94
C ALA A 158 -9.66 -7.58 -19.71
N SER A 159 -9.79 -8.77 -20.31
CA SER A 159 -8.82 -9.27 -21.30
C SER A 159 -9.29 -9.03 -22.71
N GLY A 160 -8.37 -8.72 -23.62
CA GLY A 160 -8.62 -8.55 -25.05
C GLY A 160 -8.75 -9.87 -25.83
N ALA A 161 -8.44 -10.99 -25.19
CA ALA A 161 -8.54 -12.34 -25.77
C ALA A 161 -8.77 -13.38 -24.66
N ALA A 162 -8.86 -14.66 -25.05
CA ALA A 162 -8.88 -15.76 -24.10
C ALA A 162 -7.63 -15.72 -23.20
N ALA A 163 -7.81 -15.93 -21.91
CA ALA A 163 -6.74 -15.92 -20.92
C ALA A 163 -7.05 -16.93 -19.82
N SER A 164 -6.07 -17.72 -19.43
CA SER A 164 -6.25 -18.79 -18.46
C SER A 164 -5.36 -18.64 -17.25
N ALA A 165 -5.86 -19.12 -16.11
CA ALA A 165 -5.19 -19.07 -14.81
C ALA A 165 -4.63 -17.68 -14.51
N VAL A 166 -5.48 -16.65 -14.61
CA VAL A 166 -5.11 -15.26 -14.43
C VAL A 166 -5.31 -14.89 -12.96
N ASN A 167 -4.25 -14.48 -12.33
CA ASN A 167 -4.28 -13.78 -11.05
C ASN A 167 -4.08 -12.28 -11.30
N VAL A 168 -4.95 -11.49 -10.73
CA VAL A 168 -4.78 -10.04 -10.70
C VAL A 168 -4.69 -9.58 -9.25
N GLY A 169 -3.64 -8.88 -8.96
CA GLY A 169 -3.36 -8.44 -7.60
C GLY A 169 -2.84 -7.03 -7.54
N THR A 170 -2.22 -6.71 -6.42
CA THR A 170 -1.72 -5.40 -6.12
C THR A 170 -0.24 -5.42 -5.78
N LYS A 171 0.42 -4.33 -6.10
CA LYS A 171 1.75 -4.00 -5.59
C LYS A 171 1.69 -2.64 -4.94
N SER A 172 2.11 -2.57 -3.68
CA SER A 172 2.10 -1.32 -2.94
C SER A 172 2.81 -0.21 -3.73
N ALA A 173 2.16 0.94 -3.86
CA ALA A 173 2.72 2.12 -4.50
C ALA A 173 3.81 2.81 -3.66
N PHE A 174 3.92 2.44 -2.39
CA PHE A 174 4.85 3.05 -1.42
C PHE A 174 5.97 2.11 -1.01
N VAL A 175 6.35 1.22 -1.91
CA VAL A 175 7.55 0.41 -1.68
C VAL A 175 8.76 1.30 -1.87
N ASP A 176 9.50 1.45 -0.79
CA ASP A 176 10.89 1.86 -0.79
C ASP A 176 11.22 3.35 -0.61
N LEU A 177 10.76 3.92 0.49
CA LEU A 177 11.52 4.99 1.12
C LEU A 177 12.82 4.47 1.80
N ALA A 178 12.96 3.16 1.97
CA ALA A 178 14.12 2.55 2.60
C ALA A 178 15.32 2.39 1.63
N GLY A 179 15.10 2.45 0.32
CA GLY A 179 16.15 2.30 -0.70
C GLY A 179 16.72 3.59 -1.26
N LYS A 180 16.17 4.74 -0.88
CA LYS A 180 16.71 6.05 -1.31
C LYS A 180 17.33 6.77 -0.12
N ARG A 181 18.57 6.47 0.12
CA ARG A 181 19.49 7.30 0.91
C ARG A 181 20.41 8.06 -0.02
#